data_59627e044c9d342d1a411cf66204d792
#
_entry.id   59627e044c9d342d1a411cf66204d792
#
_cell.length_a   1.000
_cell.length_b   1.000
_cell.length_c   1.000
_cell.angle_alpha   90.00
_cell.angle_beta   90.00
_cell.angle_gamma   90.00
#
_symmetry.space_group_name_H-M   'P 1'
#
loop_
_entity.id
_entity.type
_entity.pdbx_description
1 polymer ?
#
loop_
_entity_poly.entity_id
_entity_poly.type
_entity_poly.pdbx_seq_one_letter_code
_entity_poly.pdbx_strand_id
1 'polypeptide(L)'
;MVYLDTMPLRFGHFRVLITTAMGQFLGAAVATLSGVLIPLLAIVQHHELDSVTQGLIASMELIGIMVGSFVIGKLADKDGYLPFLRLSSILVFIGALVVYVTGSIDLLIHSLFVMGFGIGGDFALDSDYVDEVMPKRWQETMVGITKSFSALGNLSAGGGFLVLCSIEWTAEIWRQIFLFVVFLSFLMIISRLFFFKSPGFLIAKGKFDEARQVVKAMLGPDVEIPPSYLEKTSSSNGAKVDLFKGETLQKVIFSGVPWGCSGLGVYGIGIFLPILIMSLGISGFDTSKLGPLGSVMNSVNLTFIISWFILIGFIAGLFILHKVSTVKQQFYGFLLAAAAVLLLLLCYLFKWPAAISIAAFVLFELALNAGPNLTTFIIPSLVFPL
;
A
#
# COMPACT_ATOMS: atom_id res chain seq x y z
N MET A 1 23.93 2.27 -28.49
CA MET A 1 24.01 2.45 -27.03
C MET A 1 22.92 3.40 -26.60
N VAL A 2 22.11 3.02 -25.61
CA VAL A 2 21.02 3.85 -25.07
C VAL A 2 21.25 3.94 -23.57
N TYR A 3 21.15 5.15 -23.02
CA TYR A 3 21.33 5.36 -21.58
C TYR A 3 20.04 5.04 -20.80
N LEU A 4 20.21 4.50 -19.57
CA LEU A 4 19.13 4.11 -18.69
C LEU A 4 18.09 5.23 -18.47
N ASP A 5 18.53 6.46 -18.29
CA ASP A 5 17.69 7.62 -17.96
C ASP A 5 16.86 8.18 -19.14
N THR A 6 17.25 7.86 -20.40
CA THR A 6 16.62 8.41 -21.62
C THR A 6 15.99 7.35 -22.52
N MET A 7 16.11 6.07 -22.17
CA MET A 7 15.61 4.97 -22.98
C MET A 7 14.08 4.89 -23.03
N PRO A 8 13.50 4.26 -24.07
CA PRO A 8 12.08 3.90 -24.07
C PRO A 8 11.79 2.79 -23.08
N LEU A 9 10.53 2.69 -22.61
CA LEU A 9 10.11 1.57 -21.75
C LEU A 9 10.29 0.24 -22.47
N ARG A 10 10.83 -0.74 -21.77
CA ARG A 10 11.04 -2.12 -22.22
C ARG A 10 10.35 -3.12 -21.27
N PHE A 11 10.26 -4.37 -21.67
CA PHE A 11 9.66 -5.43 -20.88
C PHE A 11 10.26 -5.56 -19.47
N GLY A 12 11.57 -5.34 -19.31
CA GLY A 12 12.24 -5.34 -18.00
C GLY A 12 11.68 -4.32 -17.02
N HIS A 13 11.30 -3.12 -17.47
CA HIS A 13 10.67 -2.12 -16.63
C HIS A 13 9.29 -2.57 -16.12
N PHE A 14 8.46 -3.17 -16.98
CA PHE A 14 7.16 -3.70 -16.58
C PHE A 14 7.29 -4.88 -15.62
N ARG A 15 8.32 -5.72 -15.78
CA ARG A 15 8.61 -6.78 -14.84
C ARG A 15 8.95 -6.24 -13.45
N VAL A 16 9.77 -5.20 -13.37
CA VAL A 16 10.07 -4.50 -12.11
C VAL A 16 8.78 -3.93 -11.51
N LEU A 17 8.03 -3.15 -12.31
CA LEU A 17 6.79 -2.53 -11.90
C LEU A 17 5.80 -3.55 -11.28
N ILE A 18 5.53 -4.65 -11.97
CA ILE A 18 4.57 -5.66 -11.48
C ILE A 18 5.06 -6.32 -10.20
N THR A 19 6.36 -6.65 -10.12
CA THR A 19 6.92 -7.34 -8.94
C THR A 19 6.90 -6.45 -7.69
N THR A 20 7.17 -5.15 -7.82
CA THR A 20 7.07 -4.18 -6.72
C THR A 20 5.61 -3.84 -6.40
N ALA A 21 4.77 -3.64 -7.41
CA ALA A 21 3.36 -3.35 -7.24
C ALA A 21 2.58 -4.45 -6.48
N MET A 22 3.04 -5.70 -6.52
CA MET A 22 2.45 -6.80 -5.73
C MET A 22 2.59 -6.56 -4.21
N GLY A 23 3.63 -5.88 -3.74
CA GLY A 23 3.77 -5.47 -2.33
C GLY A 23 2.65 -4.50 -1.92
N GLN A 24 2.40 -3.48 -2.74
CA GLN A 24 1.30 -2.52 -2.53
C GLN A 24 -0.07 -3.18 -2.59
N PHE A 25 -0.25 -4.12 -3.52
CA PHE A 25 -1.48 -4.90 -3.65
C PHE A 25 -1.75 -5.73 -2.39
N LEU A 26 -0.78 -6.52 -1.92
CA LEU A 26 -0.95 -7.38 -0.75
C LEU A 26 -1.14 -6.57 0.53
N GLY A 27 -0.40 -5.49 0.73
CA GLY A 27 -0.59 -4.63 1.89
C GLY A 27 -2.00 -4.07 1.98
N ALA A 28 -2.54 -3.57 0.88
CA ALA A 28 -3.91 -3.07 0.85
C ALA A 28 -4.96 -4.19 1.01
N ALA A 29 -4.70 -5.38 0.47
CA ALA A 29 -5.59 -6.53 0.63
C ALA A 29 -5.67 -6.96 2.10
N VAL A 30 -4.53 -7.08 2.80
CA VAL A 30 -4.50 -7.46 4.23
C VAL A 30 -5.20 -6.40 5.08
N ALA A 31 -4.93 -5.10 4.83
CA ALA A 31 -5.60 -4.00 5.54
C ALA A 31 -7.14 -4.02 5.39
N THR A 32 -7.62 -4.27 4.17
CA THR A 32 -9.07 -4.40 3.91
C THR A 32 -9.66 -5.60 4.66
N LEU A 33 -8.95 -6.74 4.66
CA LEU A 33 -9.40 -7.92 5.38
C LEU A 33 -9.45 -7.67 6.88
N SER A 34 -8.45 -7.00 7.46
CA SER A 34 -8.43 -6.63 8.89
C SER A 34 -9.67 -5.82 9.27
N GLY A 35 -10.12 -4.89 8.42
CA GLY A 35 -11.34 -4.11 8.63
C GLY A 35 -12.63 -4.94 8.58
N VAL A 36 -12.69 -5.92 7.68
CA VAL A 36 -13.84 -6.83 7.55
C VAL A 36 -13.89 -7.85 8.69
N LEU A 37 -12.72 -8.27 9.21
CA LEU A 37 -12.64 -9.28 10.27
C LEU A 37 -13.30 -8.83 11.57
N ILE A 38 -13.20 -7.55 11.95
CA ILE A 38 -13.71 -7.08 13.23
C ILE A 38 -15.21 -7.34 13.39
N PRO A 39 -16.10 -6.84 12.49
CA PRO A 39 -17.53 -7.11 12.60
C PRO A 39 -17.87 -8.58 12.33
N LEU A 40 -17.08 -9.29 11.53
CA LEU A 40 -17.30 -10.70 11.21
C LEU A 40 -17.04 -11.60 12.42
N LEU A 41 -15.93 -11.40 13.13
CA LEU A 41 -15.58 -12.18 14.31
C LEU A 41 -16.58 -11.96 15.46
N ALA A 42 -17.12 -10.76 15.58
CA ALA A 42 -18.17 -10.48 16.57
C ALA A 42 -19.42 -11.36 16.36
N ILE A 43 -19.77 -11.64 15.10
CA ILE A 43 -20.91 -12.54 14.76
C ILE A 43 -20.55 -14.01 15.00
N VAL A 44 -19.36 -14.42 14.52
CA VAL A 44 -18.93 -15.83 14.56
C VAL A 44 -18.76 -16.33 16.01
N GLN A 45 -18.29 -15.48 16.92
CA GLN A 45 -18.08 -15.84 18.30
C GLN A 45 -19.32 -15.69 19.18
N HIS A 46 -20.43 -15.21 18.65
CA HIS A 46 -21.65 -14.91 19.40
C HIS A 46 -21.47 -13.98 20.61
N HIS A 47 -20.33 -13.28 20.68
CA HIS A 47 -19.99 -12.28 21.66
C HIS A 47 -19.33 -11.08 20.99
N GLU A 48 -19.63 -9.88 21.48
CA GLU A 48 -18.88 -8.71 21.07
C GLU A 48 -17.42 -8.87 21.52
N LEU A 49 -16.49 -8.70 20.57
CA LEU A 49 -15.08 -8.60 20.91
C LEU A 49 -14.88 -7.40 21.85
N ASP A 50 -14.09 -7.55 22.88
CA ASP A 50 -13.72 -6.43 23.72
C ASP A 50 -12.98 -5.35 22.90
N SER A 51 -13.12 -4.09 23.32
CA SER A 51 -12.57 -2.93 22.57
C SER A 51 -11.05 -3.01 22.37
N VAL A 52 -10.34 -3.67 23.29
CA VAL A 52 -8.88 -3.86 23.17
C VAL A 52 -8.56 -4.82 22.03
N THR A 53 -9.23 -5.97 21.95
CA THR A 53 -9.05 -6.95 20.87
C THR A 53 -9.40 -6.37 19.51
N GLN A 54 -10.51 -5.61 19.40
CA GLN A 54 -10.86 -4.91 18.16
C GLN A 54 -9.76 -3.91 17.75
N GLY A 55 -9.26 -3.13 18.70
CA GLY A 55 -8.17 -2.19 18.48
C GLY A 55 -6.88 -2.88 18.06
N LEU A 56 -6.53 -4.02 18.64
CA LEU A 56 -5.36 -4.81 18.27
C LEU A 56 -5.47 -5.38 16.86
N ILE A 57 -6.61 -5.95 16.47
CA ILE A 57 -6.84 -6.44 15.10
C ILE A 57 -6.69 -5.30 14.09
N ALA A 58 -7.22 -4.10 14.38
CA ALA A 58 -7.11 -2.96 13.50
C ALA A 58 -5.70 -2.36 13.42
N SER A 59 -4.91 -2.44 14.48
CA SER A 59 -3.64 -1.70 14.60
C SER A 59 -2.38 -2.53 14.42
N MET A 60 -2.42 -3.85 14.68
CA MET A 60 -1.20 -4.67 14.69
C MET A 60 -0.51 -4.76 13.32
N GLU A 61 -1.27 -4.80 12.24
CA GLU A 61 -0.71 -4.70 10.90
C GLU A 61 0.01 -3.36 10.70
N LEU A 62 -0.61 -2.25 11.11
CA LEU A 62 -0.03 -0.91 10.95
C LEU A 62 1.22 -0.71 11.79
N ILE A 63 1.22 -1.24 13.03
CA ILE A 63 2.41 -1.26 13.89
C ILE A 63 3.51 -2.09 13.22
N GLY A 64 3.15 -3.25 12.66
CA GLY A 64 4.07 -4.07 11.88
C GLY A 64 4.65 -3.30 10.69
N ILE A 65 3.82 -2.60 9.90
CA ILE A 65 4.27 -1.76 8.78
C ILE A 65 5.25 -0.68 9.25
N MET A 66 4.94 0.02 10.33
CA MET A 66 5.80 1.06 10.88
C MET A 66 7.18 0.51 11.30
N VAL A 67 7.20 -0.59 12.06
CA VAL A 67 8.45 -1.20 12.54
C VAL A 67 9.22 -1.83 11.37
N GLY A 68 8.52 -2.53 10.49
CA GLY A 68 9.10 -3.22 9.33
C GLY A 68 9.73 -2.25 8.33
N SER A 69 9.07 -1.14 8.01
CA SER A 69 9.63 -0.13 7.10
C SER A 69 10.91 0.48 7.64
N PHE A 70 10.96 0.77 8.93
CA PHE A 70 12.16 1.31 9.56
C PHE A 70 13.31 0.29 9.63
N VAL A 71 13.02 -0.93 10.08
CA VAL A 71 14.04 -1.98 10.26
C VAL A 71 14.55 -2.48 8.92
N ILE A 72 13.65 -2.85 8.02
CA ILE A 72 14.00 -3.39 6.71
C ILE A 72 14.65 -2.31 5.84
N GLY A 73 14.14 -1.07 5.85
CA GLY A 73 14.76 0.04 5.12
C GLY A 73 16.22 0.23 5.53
N LYS A 74 16.50 0.33 6.84
CA LYS A 74 17.85 0.47 7.37
C LYS A 74 18.79 -0.70 7.02
N LEU A 75 18.27 -1.92 7.03
CA LEU A 75 19.05 -3.11 6.66
C LEU A 75 19.30 -3.16 5.14
N ALA A 76 18.34 -2.74 4.34
CA ALA A 76 18.46 -2.68 2.89
C ALA A 76 19.50 -1.67 2.40
N ASP A 77 19.68 -0.55 3.11
CA ASP A 77 20.78 0.39 2.85
C ASP A 77 22.17 -0.26 2.99
N LYS A 78 22.27 -1.26 3.87
CA LYS A 78 23.53 -1.97 4.12
C LYS A 78 23.77 -3.11 3.13
N ASP A 79 22.77 -3.96 2.92
CA ASP A 79 22.91 -5.26 2.27
C ASP A 79 22.19 -5.34 0.89
N GLY A 80 21.52 -4.27 0.49
CA GLY A 80 20.74 -4.14 -0.75
C GLY A 80 19.30 -4.59 -0.63
N TYR A 81 18.47 -4.25 -1.61
CA TYR A 81 17.02 -4.42 -1.54
C TYR A 81 16.55 -5.87 -1.70
N LEU A 82 17.19 -6.64 -2.57
CA LEU A 82 16.72 -7.95 -2.99
C LEU A 82 16.52 -8.98 -1.85
N PRO A 83 17.45 -9.12 -0.86
CA PRO A 83 17.25 -10.05 0.24
C PRO A 83 16.01 -9.71 1.07
N PHE A 84 15.76 -8.41 1.27
CA PHE A 84 14.67 -7.93 2.11
C PHE A 84 13.33 -7.96 1.40
N LEU A 85 13.27 -7.70 0.09
CA LEU A 85 12.07 -7.94 -0.72
C LEU A 85 11.64 -9.41 -0.67
N ARG A 86 12.60 -10.35 -0.70
CA ARG A 86 12.30 -11.79 -0.53
C ARG A 86 11.82 -12.10 0.88
N LEU A 87 12.49 -11.55 1.90
CA LEU A 87 12.08 -11.71 3.30
C LEU A 87 10.66 -11.20 3.54
N SER A 88 10.33 -10.02 3.03
CA SER A 88 8.98 -9.43 3.10
C SER A 88 7.91 -10.40 2.60
N SER A 89 8.11 -10.97 1.42
CA SER A 89 7.16 -11.94 0.85
C SER A 89 6.97 -13.17 1.73
N ILE A 90 8.08 -13.70 2.28
CA ILE A 90 8.07 -14.88 3.15
C ILE A 90 7.31 -14.58 4.45
N LEU A 91 7.50 -13.40 5.04
CA LEU A 91 6.81 -13.01 6.27
C LEU A 91 5.29 -12.88 6.06
N VAL A 92 4.87 -12.28 4.95
CA VAL A 92 3.44 -12.20 4.60
C VAL A 92 2.86 -13.61 4.40
N PHE A 93 3.56 -14.48 3.68
CA PHE A 93 3.13 -15.86 3.46
C PHE A 93 2.99 -16.65 4.76
N ILE A 94 3.99 -16.59 5.64
CA ILE A 94 3.97 -17.31 6.93
C ILE A 94 2.85 -16.77 7.82
N GLY A 95 2.70 -15.45 7.93
CA GLY A 95 1.63 -14.85 8.73
C GLY A 95 0.25 -15.28 8.25
N ALA A 96 -0.01 -15.20 6.94
CA ALA A 96 -1.29 -15.61 6.37
C ALA A 96 -1.55 -17.13 6.54
N LEU A 97 -0.52 -17.97 6.37
CA LEU A 97 -0.63 -19.40 6.55
C LEU A 97 -0.94 -19.78 8.01
N VAL A 98 -0.32 -19.11 8.98
CA VAL A 98 -0.60 -19.32 10.41
C VAL A 98 -2.05 -19.01 10.71
N VAL A 99 -2.59 -17.90 10.23
CA VAL A 99 -4.03 -17.56 10.42
C VAL A 99 -4.93 -18.65 9.82
N TYR A 100 -4.65 -19.05 8.57
CA TYR A 100 -5.45 -20.06 7.89
C TYR A 100 -5.48 -21.40 8.64
N VAL A 101 -4.33 -21.85 9.18
CA VAL A 101 -4.21 -23.17 9.80
C VAL A 101 -4.75 -23.20 11.24
N THR A 102 -4.48 -22.16 12.02
CA THR A 102 -4.69 -22.24 13.48
C THR A 102 -6.08 -21.81 13.95
N GLY A 103 -6.68 -20.81 13.34
CA GLY A 103 -7.99 -20.29 13.74
C GLY A 103 -8.03 -19.61 15.11
N SER A 104 -6.90 -19.25 15.70
CA SER A 104 -6.81 -18.55 17.00
C SER A 104 -6.76 -17.03 16.79
N ILE A 105 -7.54 -16.26 17.56
CA ILE A 105 -7.53 -14.79 17.53
C ILE A 105 -6.20 -14.23 18.01
N ASP A 106 -5.61 -14.82 19.05
CA ASP A 106 -4.31 -14.37 19.55
C ASP A 106 -3.24 -14.54 18.48
N LEU A 107 -3.24 -15.67 17.77
CA LEU A 107 -2.33 -15.91 16.65
C LEU A 107 -2.67 -15.04 15.44
N LEU A 108 -3.93 -14.69 15.20
CA LEU A 108 -4.32 -13.70 14.19
C LEU A 108 -3.65 -12.35 14.45
N ILE A 109 -3.75 -11.84 15.69
CA ILE A 109 -3.16 -10.54 16.06
C ILE A 109 -1.64 -10.53 15.83
N HIS A 110 -0.93 -11.57 16.28
CA HIS A 110 0.51 -11.69 16.06
C HIS A 110 0.86 -11.86 14.58
N SER A 111 0.05 -12.60 13.84
CA SER A 111 0.25 -12.80 12.40
C SER A 111 0.02 -11.52 11.61
N LEU A 112 -0.94 -10.69 12.00
CA LEU A 112 -1.14 -9.36 11.40
C LEU A 112 0.10 -8.48 11.59
N PHE A 113 0.74 -8.51 12.76
CA PHE A 113 2.01 -7.82 12.98
C PHE A 113 3.12 -8.36 12.06
N VAL A 114 3.27 -9.68 11.94
CA VAL A 114 4.30 -10.31 11.10
C VAL A 114 4.06 -9.98 9.61
N MET A 115 2.82 -10.07 9.15
CA MET A 115 2.46 -9.66 7.78
C MET A 115 2.74 -8.18 7.57
N GLY A 116 2.31 -7.33 8.51
CA GLY A 116 2.57 -5.89 8.46
C GLY A 116 4.06 -5.57 8.43
N PHE A 117 4.89 -6.28 9.20
CA PHE A 117 6.35 -6.10 9.19
C PHE A 117 6.94 -6.39 7.79
N GLY A 118 6.49 -7.44 7.12
CA GLY A 118 6.88 -7.73 5.73
C GLY A 118 6.39 -6.63 4.76
N ILE A 119 5.11 -6.26 4.84
CA ILE A 119 4.51 -5.20 4.00
C ILE A 119 5.22 -3.86 4.19
N GLY A 120 5.62 -3.53 5.43
CA GLY A 120 6.40 -2.33 5.71
C GLY A 120 7.75 -2.30 5.01
N GLY A 121 8.41 -3.45 4.91
CA GLY A 121 9.62 -3.60 4.10
C GLY A 121 9.39 -3.31 2.62
N ASP A 122 8.29 -3.82 2.05
CA ASP A 122 7.92 -3.54 0.68
C ASP A 122 7.63 -2.05 0.46
N PHE A 123 6.89 -1.42 1.37
CA PHE A 123 6.59 0.02 1.27
C PHE A 123 7.83 0.90 1.32
N ALA A 124 8.87 0.49 2.06
CA ALA A 124 10.13 1.21 2.12
C ALA A 124 11.00 1.04 0.87
N LEU A 125 10.87 -0.10 0.16
CA LEU A 125 11.80 -0.46 -0.91
C LEU A 125 11.20 -0.34 -2.31
N ASP A 126 9.88 -0.52 -2.47
CA ASP A 126 9.23 -0.61 -3.77
C ASP A 126 9.37 0.67 -4.60
N SER A 127 9.13 1.85 -3.98
CA SER A 127 9.20 3.14 -4.67
C SER A 127 10.62 3.45 -5.13
N ASP A 128 11.60 3.23 -4.25
CA ASP A 128 13.00 3.55 -4.53
C ASP A 128 13.55 2.64 -5.62
N TYR A 129 13.22 1.33 -5.58
CA TYR A 129 13.64 0.40 -6.61
C TYR A 129 13.04 0.73 -7.99
N VAL A 130 11.77 1.15 -8.03
CA VAL A 130 11.12 1.59 -9.27
C VAL A 130 11.79 2.87 -9.79
N ASP A 131 12.02 3.84 -8.91
CA ASP A 131 12.65 5.11 -9.28
C ASP A 131 14.06 4.93 -9.88
N GLU A 132 14.88 4.06 -9.28
CA GLU A 132 16.24 3.75 -9.76
C GLU A 132 16.29 3.18 -11.18
N VAL A 133 15.31 2.40 -11.57
CA VAL A 133 15.32 1.63 -12.83
C VAL A 133 14.57 2.33 -13.93
N MET A 134 13.60 3.18 -13.60
CA MET A 134 12.76 3.83 -14.61
C MET A 134 13.47 5.01 -15.29
N PRO A 135 13.26 5.20 -16.60
CA PRO A 135 13.71 6.39 -17.30
C PRO A 135 13.11 7.66 -16.67
N LYS A 136 13.88 8.74 -16.54
CA LYS A 136 13.48 9.99 -15.86
C LYS A 136 12.08 10.49 -16.23
N ARG A 137 11.73 10.40 -17.51
CA ARG A 137 10.41 10.82 -18.00
C ARG A 137 9.24 10.04 -17.33
N TRP A 138 9.47 8.82 -16.88
CA TRP A 138 8.44 7.90 -16.41
C TRP A 138 8.48 7.64 -14.90
N GLN A 139 9.51 8.13 -14.19
CA GLN A 139 9.72 7.85 -12.77
C GLN A 139 8.48 8.13 -11.92
N GLU A 140 8.01 9.37 -11.89
CA GLU A 140 6.82 9.75 -11.10
C GLU A 140 5.57 8.92 -11.48
N THR A 141 5.37 8.71 -12.76
CA THR A 141 4.21 7.95 -13.27
C THR A 141 4.29 6.48 -12.84
N MET A 142 5.46 5.84 -12.94
CA MET A 142 5.64 4.43 -12.61
C MET A 142 5.58 4.19 -11.09
N VAL A 143 6.15 5.08 -10.28
CA VAL A 143 5.97 5.06 -8.82
C VAL A 143 4.48 5.21 -8.47
N GLY A 144 3.78 6.15 -9.11
CA GLY A 144 2.35 6.32 -8.93
C GLY A 144 1.53 5.10 -9.36
N ILE A 145 1.86 4.44 -10.47
CA ILE A 145 1.23 3.18 -10.89
C ILE A 145 1.50 2.08 -9.87
N THR A 146 2.74 1.93 -9.39
CA THR A 146 3.06 0.96 -8.32
C THR A 146 2.14 1.15 -7.13
N LYS A 147 1.96 2.38 -6.65
CA LYS A 147 1.06 2.69 -5.54
C LYS A 147 -0.41 2.40 -5.86
N SER A 148 -0.87 2.65 -7.09
CA SER A 148 -2.26 2.44 -7.49
C SER A 148 -2.71 0.97 -7.44
N PHE A 149 -1.77 0.01 -7.43
CA PHE A 149 -2.09 -1.42 -7.23
C PHE A 149 -2.70 -1.70 -5.85
N SER A 150 -2.53 -0.80 -4.88
CA SER A 150 -3.25 -0.89 -3.60
C SER A 150 -4.78 -0.85 -3.77
N ALA A 151 -5.30 -0.09 -4.74
CA ALA A 151 -6.73 -0.09 -5.05
C ALA A 151 -7.21 -1.44 -5.56
N LEU A 152 -6.41 -2.13 -6.38
CA LEU A 152 -6.72 -3.48 -6.84
C LEU A 152 -6.68 -4.48 -5.68
N GLY A 153 -5.77 -4.29 -4.73
CA GLY A 153 -5.71 -5.06 -3.48
C GLY A 153 -6.99 -4.94 -2.66
N ASN A 154 -7.44 -3.71 -2.42
CA ASN A 154 -8.70 -3.44 -1.71
C ASN A 154 -9.90 -4.08 -2.40
N LEU A 155 -10.03 -3.89 -3.72
CA LEU A 155 -11.12 -4.46 -4.50
C LEU A 155 -11.10 -5.99 -4.49
N SER A 156 -9.94 -6.61 -4.66
CA SER A 156 -9.84 -8.08 -4.69
C SER A 156 -10.12 -8.70 -3.32
N ALA A 157 -9.72 -8.08 -2.23
CA ALA A 157 -9.99 -8.54 -0.88
C ALA A 157 -11.49 -8.43 -0.54
N GLY A 158 -12.11 -7.26 -0.78
CA GLY A 158 -13.54 -7.05 -0.57
C GLY A 158 -14.40 -7.93 -1.47
N GLY A 159 -14.09 -7.98 -2.76
CA GLY A 159 -14.79 -8.82 -3.72
C GLY A 159 -14.61 -10.32 -3.45
N GLY A 160 -13.41 -10.75 -3.09
CA GLY A 160 -13.10 -12.13 -2.71
C GLY A 160 -13.90 -12.57 -1.47
N PHE A 161 -14.00 -11.72 -0.46
CA PHE A 161 -14.85 -11.97 0.71
C PHE A 161 -16.31 -12.16 0.31
N LEU A 162 -16.86 -11.26 -0.51
CA LEU A 162 -18.26 -11.35 -0.96
C LEU A 162 -18.53 -12.62 -1.76
N VAL A 163 -17.60 -13.03 -2.62
CA VAL A 163 -17.72 -14.29 -3.38
C VAL A 163 -17.68 -15.48 -2.44
N LEU A 164 -16.77 -15.55 -1.49
CA LEU A 164 -16.71 -16.64 -0.52
C LEU A 164 -18.00 -16.74 0.30
N CYS A 165 -18.53 -15.62 0.79
CA CYS A 165 -19.82 -15.60 1.51
C CYS A 165 -21.00 -16.05 0.68
N SER A 166 -20.95 -15.89 -0.66
CA SER A 166 -22.04 -16.31 -1.56
C SER A 166 -22.00 -17.80 -1.88
N ILE A 167 -20.83 -18.45 -1.75
CA ILE A 167 -20.66 -19.89 -2.06
C ILE A 167 -21.06 -20.73 -0.84
N GLU A 168 -20.48 -20.45 0.29
CA GLU A 168 -20.75 -21.19 1.51
C GLU A 168 -20.52 -20.30 2.75
N TRP A 169 -21.55 -20.22 3.61
CA TRP A 169 -21.42 -19.54 4.88
C TRP A 169 -21.10 -20.53 5.99
N THR A 170 -19.87 -20.45 6.50
CA THR A 170 -19.41 -21.21 7.67
C THR A 170 -18.79 -20.29 8.70
N ALA A 171 -18.76 -20.72 9.96
CA ALA A 171 -18.06 -20.01 11.03
C ALA A 171 -16.55 -19.87 10.76
N GLU A 172 -16.01 -20.65 9.83
CA GLU A 172 -14.61 -20.71 9.48
C GLU A 172 -14.24 -19.76 8.31
N ILE A 173 -15.21 -19.04 7.73
CA ILE A 173 -15.02 -18.22 6.52
C ILE A 173 -13.95 -17.14 6.71
N TRP A 174 -13.81 -16.62 7.93
CA TRP A 174 -12.81 -15.63 8.27
C TRP A 174 -11.37 -16.14 8.11
N ARG A 175 -11.14 -17.45 8.28
CA ARG A 175 -9.83 -18.07 8.00
C ARG A 175 -9.64 -18.35 6.53
N GLN A 176 -10.68 -18.80 5.84
CA GLN A 176 -10.61 -19.17 4.44
C GLN A 176 -10.21 -18.01 3.53
N ILE A 177 -10.56 -16.78 3.91
CA ILE A 177 -10.16 -15.61 3.14
C ILE A 177 -8.64 -15.40 3.14
N PHE A 178 -7.92 -15.84 4.19
CA PHE A 178 -6.45 -15.77 4.22
C PHE A 178 -5.79 -16.74 3.24
N LEU A 179 -6.49 -17.78 2.76
CA LEU A 179 -5.98 -18.63 1.68
C LEU A 179 -5.69 -17.83 0.41
N PHE A 180 -6.48 -16.80 0.14
CA PHE A 180 -6.22 -15.85 -0.93
C PHE A 180 -4.89 -15.11 -0.73
N VAL A 181 -4.60 -14.64 0.49
CA VAL A 181 -3.33 -13.97 0.82
C VAL A 181 -2.16 -14.95 0.74
N VAL A 182 -2.34 -16.19 1.22
CA VAL A 182 -1.34 -17.28 1.10
C VAL A 182 -0.99 -17.52 -0.37
N PHE A 183 -1.99 -17.66 -1.23
CA PHE A 183 -1.78 -17.90 -2.67
C PHE A 183 -1.02 -16.75 -3.34
N LEU A 184 -1.45 -15.51 -3.11
CA LEU A 184 -0.82 -14.34 -3.72
C LEU A 184 0.59 -14.09 -3.20
N SER A 185 0.83 -14.24 -1.89
CA SER A 185 2.18 -14.10 -1.32
C SER A 185 3.12 -15.21 -1.81
N PHE A 186 2.61 -16.42 -2.06
CA PHE A 186 3.38 -17.49 -2.69
C PHE A 186 3.79 -17.12 -4.12
N LEU A 187 2.87 -16.59 -4.93
CA LEU A 187 3.21 -16.09 -6.27
C LEU A 187 4.25 -14.96 -6.21
N MET A 188 4.13 -14.07 -5.22
CA MET A 188 5.10 -13.00 -4.99
C MET A 188 6.49 -13.56 -4.64
N ILE A 189 6.59 -14.59 -3.79
CA ILE A 189 7.84 -15.27 -3.49
C ILE A 189 8.47 -15.78 -4.80
N ILE A 190 7.70 -16.51 -5.63
CA ILE A 190 8.20 -17.02 -6.91
C ILE A 190 8.70 -15.89 -7.81
N SER A 191 7.95 -14.80 -7.95
CA SER A 191 8.34 -13.68 -8.80
C SER A 191 9.66 -13.04 -8.33
N ARG A 192 9.87 -12.96 -7.01
CA ARG A 192 11.08 -12.37 -6.39
C ARG A 192 12.30 -13.29 -6.38
N LEU A 193 12.15 -14.58 -6.61
CA LEU A 193 13.31 -15.48 -6.84
C LEU A 193 14.07 -15.08 -8.11
N PHE A 194 13.35 -14.61 -9.12
CA PHE A 194 13.93 -14.20 -10.42
C PHE A 194 14.16 -12.69 -10.52
N PHE A 195 14.11 -11.97 -9.41
CA PHE A 195 14.26 -10.53 -9.39
C PHE A 195 15.73 -10.13 -9.33
N PHE A 196 16.07 -8.94 -9.85
CA PHE A 196 17.45 -8.47 -9.97
C PHE A 196 17.88 -7.70 -8.72
N LYS A 197 19.21 -7.57 -8.53
CA LYS A 197 19.76 -6.64 -7.54
C LYS A 197 19.52 -5.20 -8.00
N SER A 198 19.41 -4.26 -7.05
CA SER A 198 19.32 -2.84 -7.36
C SER A 198 20.59 -2.32 -8.05
N PRO A 199 20.50 -1.72 -9.24
CA PRO A 199 21.65 -1.09 -9.89
C PRO A 199 22.20 0.08 -9.07
N GLY A 200 21.34 0.91 -8.47
CA GLY A 200 21.72 2.05 -7.64
C GLY A 200 22.53 1.62 -6.42
N PHE A 201 22.08 0.58 -5.71
CA PHE A 201 22.84 0.02 -4.60
C PHE A 201 24.23 -0.48 -5.02
N LEU A 202 24.34 -1.17 -6.17
CA LEU A 202 25.63 -1.67 -6.67
C LEU A 202 26.56 -0.50 -7.03
N ILE A 203 26.04 0.55 -7.64
CA ILE A 203 26.78 1.79 -7.94
C ILE A 203 27.26 2.45 -6.63
N ALA A 204 26.39 2.60 -5.64
CA ALA A 204 26.73 3.18 -4.35
C ALA A 204 27.83 2.39 -3.60
N LYS A 205 27.93 1.09 -3.83
CA LYS A 205 29.01 0.23 -3.29
C LYS A 205 30.27 0.16 -4.17
N GLY A 206 30.34 0.95 -5.26
CA GLY A 206 31.47 0.95 -6.20
C GLY A 206 31.58 -0.29 -7.09
N LYS A 207 30.54 -1.13 -7.16
CA LYS A 207 30.48 -2.38 -7.95
C LYS A 207 29.96 -2.09 -9.36
N PHE A 208 30.63 -1.21 -10.10
CA PHE A 208 30.15 -0.70 -11.39
C PHE A 208 29.99 -1.78 -12.46
N ASP A 209 30.88 -2.77 -12.52
CA ASP A 209 30.79 -3.85 -13.50
C ASP A 209 29.60 -4.78 -13.24
N GLU A 210 29.32 -5.08 -11.96
CA GLU A 210 28.15 -5.85 -11.56
C GLU A 210 26.85 -5.05 -11.88
N ALA A 211 26.84 -3.76 -11.61
CA ALA A 211 25.72 -2.89 -11.96
C ALA A 211 25.43 -2.87 -13.48
N ARG A 212 26.47 -2.77 -14.30
CA ARG A 212 26.34 -2.84 -15.77
C ARG A 212 25.79 -4.18 -16.24
N GLN A 213 26.27 -5.29 -15.66
CA GLN A 213 25.78 -6.62 -16.00
C GLN A 213 24.28 -6.76 -15.65
N VAL A 214 23.87 -6.30 -14.46
CA VAL A 214 22.47 -6.33 -14.01
C VAL A 214 21.59 -5.50 -14.94
N VAL A 215 21.98 -4.28 -15.28
CA VAL A 215 21.22 -3.40 -16.19
C VAL A 215 21.08 -4.05 -17.56
N LYS A 216 22.16 -4.63 -18.11
CA LYS A 216 22.11 -5.33 -19.40
C LYS A 216 21.24 -6.58 -19.38
N ALA A 217 21.29 -7.36 -18.30
CA ALA A 217 20.45 -8.55 -18.13
C ALA A 217 18.96 -8.19 -17.98
N MET A 218 18.65 -7.08 -17.33
CA MET A 218 17.29 -6.62 -17.06
C MET A 218 16.66 -5.91 -18.24
N LEU A 219 17.40 -5.02 -18.90
CA LEU A 219 16.87 -4.08 -19.89
C LEU A 219 17.37 -4.31 -21.32
N GLY A 220 18.43 -5.09 -21.49
CA GLY A 220 19.00 -5.44 -22.79
C GLY A 220 20.46 -5.07 -22.94
N PRO A 221 21.19 -5.75 -23.83
CA PRO A 221 22.66 -5.65 -23.95
C PRO A 221 23.16 -4.30 -24.46
N ASP A 222 22.29 -3.51 -25.08
CA ASP A 222 22.56 -2.19 -25.65
C ASP A 222 22.42 -1.04 -24.64
N VAL A 223 21.98 -1.34 -23.39
CA VAL A 223 21.72 -0.33 -22.35
C VAL A 223 22.99 -0.09 -21.54
N GLU A 224 23.27 1.19 -21.25
CA GLU A 224 24.38 1.62 -20.43
C GLU A 224 23.97 2.56 -19.31
N ILE A 225 24.73 2.55 -18.22
CA ILE A 225 24.56 3.47 -17.10
C ILE A 225 25.17 4.82 -17.49
N PRO A 226 24.44 5.94 -17.34
CA PRO A 226 24.97 7.26 -17.66
C PRO A 226 26.24 7.57 -16.87
N PRO A 227 27.27 8.22 -17.48
CA PRO A 227 28.50 8.60 -16.76
C PRO A 227 28.25 9.47 -15.54
N SER A 228 27.20 10.31 -15.57
CA SER A 228 26.81 11.18 -14.46
C SER A 228 26.47 10.42 -13.17
N TYR A 229 25.98 9.17 -13.26
CA TYR A 229 25.73 8.32 -12.08
C TYR A 229 27.03 7.78 -11.47
N LEU A 230 28.05 7.57 -12.29
CA LEU A 230 29.36 7.07 -11.86
C LEU A 230 30.19 8.18 -11.17
N GLU A 231 30.06 9.43 -11.65
CA GLU A 231 30.78 10.59 -11.10
C GLU A 231 30.22 11.04 -9.74
N LYS A 232 28.89 11.03 -9.58
CA LYS A 232 28.25 11.39 -8.31
C LYS A 232 28.71 10.52 -7.14
N THR A 233 28.92 9.24 -7.40
CA THR A 233 29.33 8.28 -6.35
C THR A 233 30.79 8.47 -5.94
N SER A 234 31.65 8.95 -6.83
CA SER A 234 33.04 9.26 -6.56
C SER A 234 33.21 10.49 -5.68
N SER A 235 32.25 11.42 -5.69
CA SER A 235 32.27 12.66 -4.89
C SER A 235 31.56 12.54 -3.52
N SER A 236 30.71 11.55 -3.34
CA SER A 236 30.00 11.29 -2.09
C SER A 236 30.80 10.33 -1.20
N ASN A 237 31.92 10.81 -0.69
CA ASN A 237 32.73 10.11 0.31
C ASN A 237 31.94 9.87 1.60
N GLY A 238 31.01 8.89 1.66
CA GLY A 238 30.46 8.34 2.89
C GLY A 238 29.97 9.32 3.97
N ALA A 239 29.72 10.59 3.61
CA ALA A 239 29.22 11.58 4.55
C ALA A 239 27.86 11.12 5.06
N LYS A 240 27.82 10.71 6.32
CA LYS A 240 26.55 10.38 7.00
C LYS A 240 25.69 11.64 6.99
N VAL A 241 24.67 11.63 6.14
CA VAL A 241 23.67 12.70 6.13
C VAL A 241 22.87 12.58 7.44
N ASP A 242 22.97 13.60 8.30
CA ASP A 242 22.16 13.65 9.52
C ASP A 242 20.73 14.06 9.14
N LEU A 243 19.82 13.09 9.15
CA LEU A 243 18.39 13.29 8.80
C LEU A 243 17.66 14.26 9.73
N PHE A 244 18.22 14.53 10.92
CA PHE A 244 17.60 15.33 11.94
C PHE A 244 18.16 16.75 12.05
N LYS A 245 18.98 17.21 11.08
CA LYS A 245 19.59 18.56 11.10
C LYS A 245 19.45 19.31 9.78
N GLY A 246 19.35 20.64 9.91
CA GLY A 246 19.42 21.59 8.79
C GLY A 246 18.34 21.37 7.70
N GLU A 247 18.74 21.52 6.45
CA GLU A 247 17.85 21.34 5.29
C GLU A 247 17.30 19.91 5.18
N THR A 248 18.06 18.91 5.62
CA THR A 248 17.62 17.52 5.56
C THR A 248 16.42 17.27 6.47
N LEU A 249 16.41 17.85 7.67
CA LEU A 249 15.27 17.80 8.58
C LEU A 249 14.02 18.43 7.93
N GLN A 250 14.17 19.58 7.26
CA GLN A 250 13.05 20.21 6.55
C GLN A 250 12.47 19.30 5.46
N LYS A 251 13.32 18.62 4.71
CA LYS A 251 12.93 17.66 3.69
C LYS A 251 12.20 16.45 4.30
N VAL A 252 12.69 15.93 5.43
CA VAL A 252 12.06 14.82 6.18
C VAL A 252 10.68 15.25 6.69
N ILE A 253 10.55 16.44 7.27
CA ILE A 253 9.25 16.97 7.72
C ILE A 253 8.30 17.19 6.54
N PHE A 254 8.81 17.78 5.45
CA PHE A 254 8.01 18.08 4.26
C PHE A 254 7.45 16.82 3.57
N SER A 255 8.18 15.71 3.59
CA SER A 255 7.71 14.43 3.03
C SER A 255 6.96 13.59 4.06
N GLY A 256 7.45 13.51 5.30
CA GLY A 256 6.95 12.61 6.33
C GLY A 256 5.62 13.04 6.95
N VAL A 257 5.43 14.34 7.25
CA VAL A 257 4.19 14.81 7.87
C VAL A 257 2.98 14.62 6.95
N PRO A 258 3.03 15.01 5.66
CA PRO A 258 1.93 14.72 4.75
C PRO A 258 1.68 13.22 4.57
N TRP A 259 2.72 12.40 4.58
CA TRP A 259 2.56 10.95 4.50
C TRP A 259 1.84 10.40 5.74
N GLY A 260 2.21 10.84 6.94
CA GLY A 260 1.49 10.51 8.16
C GLY A 260 0.03 10.95 8.14
N CYS A 261 -0.26 12.18 7.69
CA CYS A 261 -1.63 12.68 7.55
C CYS A 261 -2.44 11.86 6.52
N SER A 262 -1.82 11.50 5.38
CA SER A 262 -2.44 10.61 4.38
C SER A 262 -2.72 9.23 4.98
N GLY A 263 -1.79 8.68 5.75
CA GLY A 263 -1.95 7.41 6.45
C GLY A 263 -3.11 7.41 7.42
N LEU A 264 -3.33 8.49 8.18
CA LEU A 264 -4.51 8.63 9.04
C LEU A 264 -5.82 8.58 8.23
N GLY A 265 -5.85 9.17 7.05
CA GLY A 265 -7.01 9.08 6.15
C GLY A 265 -7.22 7.68 5.61
N VAL A 266 -6.18 7.09 5.01
CA VAL A 266 -6.24 5.77 4.35
C VAL A 266 -6.56 4.66 5.34
N TYR A 267 -5.86 4.61 6.46
CA TYR A 267 -6.00 3.52 7.42
C TYR A 267 -7.02 3.84 8.52
N GLY A 268 -7.09 5.09 8.99
CA GLY A 268 -8.03 5.49 10.03
C GLY A 268 -9.50 5.47 9.57
N ILE A 269 -9.78 5.82 8.33
CA ILE A 269 -11.13 5.74 7.76
C ILE A 269 -11.30 4.44 6.95
N GLY A 270 -10.32 4.09 6.10
CA GLY A 270 -10.43 2.95 5.19
C GLY A 270 -10.61 1.60 5.88
N ILE A 271 -9.80 1.28 6.91
CA ILE A 271 -9.95 0.02 7.67
C ILE A 271 -11.30 -0.03 8.39
N PHE A 272 -11.72 1.10 8.98
CA PHE A 272 -12.97 1.16 9.75
C PHE A 272 -14.20 1.45 8.90
N LEU A 273 -14.08 1.58 7.58
CA LEU A 273 -15.19 1.91 6.69
C LEU A 273 -16.39 0.96 6.84
N PRO A 274 -16.24 -0.38 6.92
CA PRO A 274 -17.38 -1.28 7.18
C PRO A 274 -18.08 -0.97 8.49
N ILE A 275 -17.33 -0.69 9.56
CA ILE A 275 -17.87 -0.37 10.88
C ILE A 275 -18.56 1.00 10.86
N LEU A 276 -17.97 1.99 10.19
CA LEU A 276 -18.56 3.32 10.04
C LEU A 276 -19.90 3.28 9.29
N ILE A 277 -19.98 2.50 8.21
CA ILE A 277 -21.22 2.27 7.46
C ILE A 277 -22.29 1.64 8.36
N MET A 278 -21.92 0.64 9.15
CA MET A 278 -22.85 -0.01 10.10
C MET A 278 -23.31 0.98 11.19
N SER A 279 -22.40 1.74 11.79
CA SER A 279 -22.72 2.68 12.89
C SER A 279 -23.60 3.85 12.43
N LEU A 280 -23.48 4.26 11.16
CA LEU A 280 -24.34 5.29 10.55
C LEU A 280 -25.71 4.74 10.13
N GLY A 281 -25.96 3.42 10.28
CA GLY A 281 -27.21 2.79 9.86
C GLY A 281 -27.46 2.86 8.35
N ILE A 282 -26.39 2.95 7.55
CA ILE A 282 -26.51 3.03 6.09
C ILE A 282 -26.85 1.64 5.54
N SER A 283 -28.05 1.49 4.98
CA SER A 283 -28.50 0.29 4.30
C SER A 283 -28.60 0.55 2.79
N GLY A 284 -27.83 -0.20 2.00
CA GLY A 284 -27.85 -0.11 0.53
C GLY A 284 -28.52 -1.31 -0.14
N PHE A 285 -28.64 -2.44 0.58
CA PHE A 285 -29.16 -3.70 0.07
C PHE A 285 -30.15 -4.33 1.06
N ASP A 286 -31.14 -5.02 0.54
CA ASP A 286 -32.07 -5.80 1.37
C ASP A 286 -31.40 -7.10 1.84
N THR A 287 -30.87 -7.07 3.05
CA THR A 287 -30.20 -8.19 3.72
C THR A 287 -31.02 -8.73 4.89
N SER A 288 -32.29 -8.35 5.00
CA SER A 288 -33.18 -8.70 6.12
C SER A 288 -33.28 -10.22 6.36
N LYS A 289 -33.14 -11.04 5.32
CA LYS A 289 -33.19 -12.50 5.40
C LYS A 289 -31.94 -13.14 5.99
N LEU A 290 -30.83 -12.41 6.14
CA LEU A 290 -29.53 -12.91 6.58
C LEU A 290 -29.28 -12.69 8.09
N GLY A 291 -30.23 -12.12 8.82
CA GLY A 291 -30.06 -11.84 10.24
C GLY A 291 -28.87 -10.92 10.54
N PRO A 292 -28.13 -11.16 11.65
CA PRO A 292 -26.95 -10.35 12.01
C PRO A 292 -25.87 -10.29 10.91
N LEU A 293 -25.73 -11.35 10.13
CA LEU A 293 -24.82 -11.38 8.98
C LEU A 293 -25.21 -10.37 7.92
N GLY A 294 -26.49 -10.07 7.76
CA GLY A 294 -26.99 -9.13 6.78
C GLY A 294 -26.39 -7.73 6.94
N SER A 295 -26.18 -7.25 8.16
CA SER A 295 -25.56 -5.95 8.40
C SER A 295 -24.08 -5.90 7.98
N VAL A 296 -23.32 -6.99 8.25
CA VAL A 296 -21.93 -7.10 7.80
C VAL A 296 -21.85 -7.20 6.29
N MET A 297 -22.66 -8.07 5.68
CA MET A 297 -22.71 -8.19 4.21
C MET A 297 -23.08 -6.88 3.52
N ASN A 298 -24.03 -6.13 4.07
CA ASN A 298 -24.39 -4.81 3.55
C ASN A 298 -23.22 -3.82 3.65
N SER A 299 -22.54 -3.77 4.81
CA SER A 299 -21.42 -2.86 5.00
C SER A 299 -20.22 -3.18 4.10
N VAL A 300 -19.91 -4.47 3.91
CA VAL A 300 -18.84 -4.91 3.02
C VAL A 300 -19.19 -4.65 1.55
N ASN A 301 -20.45 -4.87 1.13
CA ASN A 301 -20.91 -4.53 -0.21
C ASN A 301 -20.76 -3.02 -0.50
N LEU A 302 -21.18 -2.16 0.43
CA LEU A 302 -21.02 -0.72 0.27
C LEU A 302 -19.55 -0.30 0.28
N THR A 303 -18.74 -0.89 1.15
CA THR A 303 -17.29 -0.67 1.16
C THR A 303 -16.66 -1.09 -0.16
N PHE A 304 -17.05 -2.24 -0.72
CA PHE A 304 -16.58 -2.70 -2.03
C PHE A 304 -16.96 -1.73 -3.15
N ILE A 305 -18.20 -1.21 -3.15
CA ILE A 305 -18.62 -0.20 -4.13
C ILE A 305 -17.80 1.09 -3.98
N ILE A 306 -17.60 1.56 -2.73
CA ILE A 306 -16.79 2.75 -2.47
C ILE A 306 -15.33 2.54 -2.90
N SER A 307 -14.79 1.32 -2.74
CA SER A 307 -13.42 0.99 -3.15
C SER A 307 -13.17 1.14 -4.66
N TRP A 308 -14.19 1.08 -5.52
CA TRP A 308 -14.03 1.43 -6.92
C TRP A 308 -13.62 2.88 -7.13
N PHE A 309 -14.06 3.77 -6.26
CA PHE A 309 -13.69 5.19 -6.31
C PHE A 309 -12.25 5.43 -5.84
N ILE A 310 -11.66 4.52 -5.05
CA ILE A 310 -10.21 4.51 -4.78
C ILE A 310 -9.44 4.34 -6.11
N LEU A 311 -9.82 3.33 -6.90
CA LEU A 311 -9.19 3.09 -8.20
C LEU A 311 -9.39 4.25 -9.17
N ILE A 312 -10.61 4.79 -9.26
CA ILE A 312 -10.91 5.95 -10.08
C ILE A 312 -10.09 7.16 -9.62
N GLY A 313 -9.94 7.36 -8.31
CA GLY A 313 -9.10 8.40 -7.71
C GLY A 313 -7.65 8.29 -8.16
N PHE A 314 -7.04 7.11 -8.05
CA PHE A 314 -5.67 6.89 -8.53
C PHE A 314 -5.52 7.15 -10.03
N ILE A 315 -6.44 6.66 -10.85
CA ILE A 315 -6.42 6.90 -12.31
C ILE A 315 -6.49 8.41 -12.59
N ALA A 316 -7.43 9.12 -11.96
CA ALA A 316 -7.55 10.58 -12.09
C ALA A 316 -6.27 11.28 -11.63
N GLY A 317 -5.69 10.86 -10.49
CA GLY A 317 -4.45 11.39 -9.94
C GLY A 317 -3.27 11.25 -10.90
N LEU A 318 -3.11 10.08 -11.55
CA LEU A 318 -2.08 9.86 -12.56
C LEU A 318 -2.22 10.80 -13.78
N PHE A 319 -3.45 11.08 -14.22
CA PHE A 319 -3.69 12.07 -15.28
C PHE A 319 -3.38 13.51 -14.83
N ILE A 320 -3.65 13.84 -13.56
CA ILE A 320 -3.40 15.16 -12.98
C ILE A 320 -1.91 15.43 -12.83
N LEU A 321 -1.07 14.41 -12.50
CA LEU A 321 0.39 14.52 -12.40
C LEU A 321 1.04 15.17 -13.62
N HIS A 322 0.49 14.93 -14.82
CA HIS A 322 1.02 15.50 -16.05
C HIS A 322 0.62 16.97 -16.30
N LYS A 323 -0.31 17.51 -15.50
CA LYS A 323 -0.88 18.86 -15.68
C LYS A 323 -0.58 19.81 -14.54
N VAL A 324 -0.38 19.28 -13.33
CA VAL A 324 -0.22 20.07 -12.09
C VAL A 324 0.98 19.52 -11.33
N SER A 325 1.75 20.40 -10.66
CA SER A 325 2.87 19.92 -9.84
C SER A 325 2.38 19.02 -8.70
N THR A 326 3.16 17.98 -8.41
CA THR A 326 2.87 16.96 -7.38
C THR A 326 2.51 17.56 -6.02
N VAL A 327 3.20 18.63 -5.61
CA VAL A 327 2.93 19.36 -4.35
C VAL A 327 1.58 20.06 -4.36
N LYS A 328 1.20 20.72 -5.47
CA LYS A 328 -0.12 21.36 -5.60
C LYS A 328 -1.24 20.32 -5.59
N GLN A 329 -1.03 19.21 -6.29
CA GLN A 329 -1.97 18.09 -6.32
C GLN A 329 -2.21 17.53 -4.91
N GLN A 330 -1.14 17.35 -4.13
CA GLN A 330 -1.22 16.93 -2.73
C GLN A 330 -2.04 17.91 -1.89
N PHE A 331 -1.74 19.22 -1.99
CA PHE A 331 -2.41 20.26 -1.22
C PHE A 331 -3.91 20.30 -1.49
N TYR A 332 -4.32 20.36 -2.77
CA TYR A 332 -5.75 20.39 -3.13
C TYR A 332 -6.45 19.07 -2.78
N GLY A 333 -5.76 17.95 -2.89
CA GLY A 333 -6.28 16.65 -2.47
C GLY A 333 -6.60 16.61 -0.98
N PHE A 334 -5.69 17.10 -0.11
CA PHE A 334 -5.95 17.23 1.33
C PHE A 334 -7.12 18.17 1.62
N LEU A 335 -7.20 19.32 0.94
CA LEU A 335 -8.28 20.27 1.16
C LEU A 335 -9.65 19.67 0.83
N LEU A 336 -9.75 18.96 -0.29
CA LEU A 336 -10.99 18.29 -0.71
C LEU A 336 -11.34 17.12 0.22
N ALA A 337 -10.34 16.33 0.63
CA ALA A 337 -10.55 15.24 1.59
C ALA A 337 -11.02 15.77 2.95
N ALA A 338 -10.45 16.89 3.44
CA ALA A 338 -10.88 17.54 4.67
C ALA A 338 -12.33 18.06 4.56
N ALA A 339 -12.70 18.65 3.42
CA ALA A 339 -14.08 19.09 3.17
C ALA A 339 -15.05 17.90 3.17
N ALA A 340 -14.66 16.75 2.61
CA ALA A 340 -15.48 15.54 2.61
C ALA A 340 -15.67 14.98 4.03
N VAL A 341 -14.60 14.96 4.86
CA VAL A 341 -14.71 14.55 6.27
C VAL A 341 -15.59 15.51 7.07
N LEU A 342 -15.47 16.81 6.84
CA LEU A 342 -16.37 17.79 7.46
C LEU A 342 -17.83 17.55 7.04
N LEU A 343 -18.09 17.24 5.78
CA LEU A 343 -19.41 16.88 5.30
C LEU A 343 -19.95 15.63 6.00
N LEU A 344 -19.12 14.59 6.20
CA LEU A 344 -19.49 13.39 6.96
C LEU A 344 -19.86 13.73 8.40
N LEU A 345 -19.09 14.61 9.06
CA LEU A 345 -19.40 15.09 10.41
C LEU A 345 -20.75 15.81 10.46
N LEU A 346 -21.04 16.67 9.48
CA LEU A 346 -22.34 17.36 9.40
C LEU A 346 -23.49 16.38 9.15
N CYS A 347 -23.29 15.37 8.30
CA CYS A 347 -24.27 14.30 8.09
C CYS A 347 -24.59 13.55 9.39
N TYR A 348 -23.58 13.26 10.19
CA TYR A 348 -23.75 12.60 11.48
C TYR A 348 -24.50 13.48 12.49
N LEU A 349 -24.09 14.74 12.65
CA LEU A 349 -24.68 15.68 13.62
C LEU A 349 -26.14 16.03 13.30
N PHE A 350 -26.43 16.26 12.03
CA PHE A 350 -27.77 16.71 11.59
C PHE A 350 -28.64 15.54 11.09
N LYS A 351 -28.14 14.30 11.18
CA LYS A 351 -28.84 13.08 10.73
C LYS A 351 -29.34 13.19 9.29
N TRP A 352 -28.50 13.69 8.41
CA TRP A 352 -28.83 13.84 7.00
C TRP A 352 -29.04 12.48 6.30
N PRO A 353 -29.73 12.45 5.15
CA PRO A 353 -30.00 11.20 4.43
C PRO A 353 -28.72 10.42 4.12
N ALA A 354 -28.79 9.09 4.23
CA ALA A 354 -27.66 8.16 3.99
C ALA A 354 -26.98 8.40 2.63
N ALA A 355 -27.73 8.80 1.60
CA ALA A 355 -27.18 9.10 0.27
C ALA A 355 -26.11 10.21 0.30
N ILE A 356 -26.27 11.23 1.16
CA ILE A 356 -25.29 12.31 1.31
C ILE A 356 -24.02 11.78 2.01
N SER A 357 -24.17 10.92 3.01
CA SER A 357 -23.04 10.28 3.67
C SER A 357 -22.24 9.38 2.71
N ILE A 358 -22.92 8.61 1.86
CA ILE A 358 -22.27 7.80 0.83
C ILE A 358 -21.52 8.70 -0.17
N ALA A 359 -22.15 9.80 -0.63
CA ALA A 359 -21.51 10.74 -1.53
C ALA A 359 -20.29 11.41 -0.90
N ALA A 360 -20.31 11.69 0.42
CA ALA A 360 -19.19 12.25 1.15
C ALA A 360 -18.03 11.22 1.29
N PHE A 361 -18.32 9.93 1.53
CA PHE A 361 -17.30 8.88 1.50
C PHE A 361 -16.67 8.73 0.11
N VAL A 362 -17.49 8.75 -0.94
CA VAL A 362 -17.01 8.70 -2.33
C VAL A 362 -16.10 9.90 -2.63
N LEU A 363 -16.51 11.10 -2.25
CA LEU A 363 -15.71 12.32 -2.43
C LEU A 363 -14.38 12.22 -1.66
N PHE A 364 -14.42 11.72 -0.43
CA PHE A 364 -13.23 11.50 0.39
C PHE A 364 -12.25 10.55 -0.29
N GLU A 365 -12.71 9.38 -0.74
CA GLU A 365 -11.85 8.39 -1.39
C GLU A 365 -11.28 8.91 -2.72
N LEU A 366 -12.09 9.59 -3.53
CA LEU A 366 -11.62 10.22 -4.76
C LEU A 366 -10.52 11.25 -4.48
N ALA A 367 -10.76 12.17 -3.55
CA ALA A 367 -9.83 13.25 -3.24
C ALA A 367 -8.52 12.75 -2.63
N LEU A 368 -8.63 11.82 -1.67
CA LEU A 368 -7.47 11.26 -0.98
C LEU A 368 -6.57 10.48 -1.96
N ASN A 369 -7.15 9.67 -2.82
CA ASN A 369 -6.40 8.81 -3.73
C ASN A 369 -5.95 9.52 -5.01
N ALA A 370 -6.69 10.52 -5.49
CA ALA A 370 -6.23 11.37 -6.58
C ALA A 370 -5.12 12.35 -6.17
N GLY A 371 -4.99 12.64 -4.89
CA GLY A 371 -4.02 13.58 -4.33
C GLY A 371 -3.05 12.92 -3.35
N PRO A 372 -3.29 13.07 -2.02
CA PRO A 372 -2.31 12.72 -0.99
C PRO A 372 -1.78 11.29 -1.05
N ASN A 373 -2.64 10.28 -1.18
CA ASN A 373 -2.21 8.87 -1.16
C ASN A 373 -1.29 8.52 -2.34
N LEU A 374 -1.48 9.15 -3.50
CA LEU A 374 -0.60 8.99 -4.66
C LEU A 374 0.70 9.77 -4.49
N THR A 375 0.59 11.06 -4.15
CA THR A 375 1.71 12.00 -4.20
C THR A 375 2.70 11.83 -3.05
N THR A 376 2.26 11.31 -1.89
CA THR A 376 3.14 11.03 -0.76
C THR A 376 4.17 9.93 -1.04
N PHE A 377 3.92 9.05 -2.00
CA PHE A 377 4.90 8.06 -2.47
C PHE A 377 5.88 8.62 -3.50
N ILE A 378 5.48 9.67 -4.24
CA ILE A 378 6.30 10.29 -5.28
C ILE A 378 7.23 11.37 -4.69
N ILE A 379 6.74 12.17 -3.74
CA ILE A 379 7.48 13.32 -3.18
C ILE A 379 8.83 12.92 -2.57
N PRO A 380 8.99 11.81 -1.82
CA PRO A 380 10.28 11.42 -1.27
C PRO A 380 11.37 11.28 -2.34
N SER A 381 11.09 10.64 -3.46
CA SER A 381 12.06 10.48 -4.56
C SER A 381 12.44 11.81 -5.23
N LEU A 382 11.53 12.80 -5.24
CA LEU A 382 11.82 14.14 -5.75
C LEU A 382 12.68 14.99 -4.79
N VAL A 383 12.52 14.77 -3.50
CA VAL A 383 13.16 15.57 -2.44
C VAL A 383 14.52 14.99 -2.03
N PHE A 384 14.66 13.67 -2.10
CA PHE A 384 15.89 12.93 -1.83
C PHE A 384 16.37 12.20 -3.09
N PRO A 385 16.85 12.93 -4.12
CA PRO A 385 17.33 12.29 -5.34
C PRO A 385 18.56 11.42 -5.05
N LEU A 386 18.62 10.27 -5.69
CA LEU A 386 19.70 9.27 -5.62
C LEU A 386 21.08 9.85 -5.96
#